data_c4a1a35d40efd20bedb670579c50fc28
#
_entry.id   c4a1a35d40efd20bedb670579c50fc28
#
_cell.length_a   1.000
_cell.length_b   1.000
_cell.length_c   1.000
_cell.angle_alpha   90.00
_cell.angle_beta   90.00
_cell.angle_gamma   90.00
#
_symmetry.space_group_name_H-M   'P 1'
#
loop_
_entity.id
_entity.type
_entity.pdbx_description
1 polymer ?
#
loop_
_entity_poly.entity_id
_entity_poly.type
_entity_poly.pdbx_seq_one_letter_code
_entity_poly.pdbx_strand_id
1 'polypeptide(L)'
;MRDSAFHQTIGSERRLAPDAAIVILTPLWVVIGLAMGPAVALGLARFAYALLLPAMRTALGWNFADAGAMNTANAAGYLVGALVAAPLGKRAGDKRVFVASLLLTSLTIGASGLTANFSMLLALRLAAGFTGALAFVSGATLTSAAAVGGSKSRAPTLLGLYFSGAGIGVVASALAVPPLLGAVGWRGGWLVLGALALGATLLGGLVVRHAPQPAYAPPGMARGGWSPRFMARKLLAYGLFGAGYIAYATFIIAYLRNEEGFSSADITRFWSILGLASVAGAFAWGPVLGRLRGGRGMAATLAIVMIGAAVPLIWKSAAGAYLSAMLFGGAFLAVLAAVTSFARRATKPHAWTAVIAALTVAFGLGQCIGPVLSGALADGPSGLRAGLWLSVGILAVAMIVAMLQPEPAPAG
;
A
#
# COMPACT_ATOMS: atom_id res chain seq x y z
N MET A 1 56.48 53.21 20.06
CA MET A 1 55.03 53.21 20.22
C MET A 1 54.42 52.75 18.89
N ARG A 2 53.59 51.69 18.92
CA ARG A 2 52.89 51.02 17.78
C ARG A 2 53.70 49.96 17.07
N ASP A 3 53.69 48.78 17.64
CA ASP A 3 53.78 47.51 16.91
C ASP A 3 53.10 46.42 17.77
N SER A 4 51.91 46.09 17.45
CA SER A 4 51.29 44.87 17.98
C SER A 4 49.87 44.67 17.34
N ALA A 5 49.79 44.25 16.07
CA ALA A 5 48.57 43.81 15.49
C ALA A 5 48.82 43.07 14.15
N PHE A 6 49.61 41.97 14.14
CA PHE A 6 49.75 41.18 12.90
C PHE A 6 50.13 39.71 13.18
N HIS A 7 49.46 39.06 14.11
CA HIS A 7 49.59 37.60 14.24
C HIS A 7 48.34 37.01 14.93
N GLN A 8 47.27 36.84 14.20
CA GLN A 8 46.19 35.87 14.54
C GLN A 8 45.19 35.74 13.40
N THR A 9 45.58 35.11 12.30
CA THR A 9 44.59 34.62 11.30
C THR A 9 45.18 33.49 10.45
N ILE A 10 45.59 32.39 11.08
CA ILE A 10 45.79 31.10 10.40
C ILE A 10 45.47 30.03 11.43
N GLY A 11 44.40 29.28 11.23
CA GLY A 11 44.15 28.10 12.04
C GLY A 11 42.69 27.85 12.42
N SER A 12 41.74 28.02 11.51
CA SER A 12 40.43 27.33 11.66
C SER A 12 40.24 26.33 10.50
N GLU A 13 41.08 25.31 10.49
CA GLU A 13 40.65 24.05 9.86
C GLU A 13 39.35 23.62 10.56
N ARG A 14 38.22 23.84 9.90
CA ARG A 14 36.98 23.19 10.27
C ARG A 14 37.21 21.68 10.16
N ARG A 15 37.60 21.06 11.27
CA ARG A 15 37.38 19.62 11.45
C ARG A 15 35.90 19.41 11.24
N LEU A 16 35.54 18.89 10.06
CA LEU A 16 34.24 18.36 9.83
C LEU A 16 34.04 17.24 10.87
N ALA A 17 33.22 17.53 11.86
CA ALA A 17 32.96 16.60 12.94
C ALA A 17 32.46 15.27 12.37
N PRO A 18 32.95 14.12 12.86
CA PRO A 18 32.50 12.80 12.44
C PRO A 18 30.99 12.60 12.61
N ASP A 19 30.33 13.43 13.41
CA ASP A 19 28.88 13.39 13.63
C ASP A 19 28.02 13.77 12.41
N ALA A 20 28.52 14.55 11.44
CA ALA A 20 27.75 14.95 10.27
C ALA A 20 27.49 13.77 9.30
N ALA A 21 28.42 12.82 9.21
CA ALA A 21 28.25 11.61 8.39
C ALA A 21 27.27 10.63 9.03
N ILE A 22 27.26 10.53 10.36
CA ILE A 22 26.33 9.69 11.13
C ILE A 22 24.90 10.26 11.04
N VAL A 23 24.73 11.58 11.11
CA VAL A 23 23.44 12.27 10.98
C VAL A 23 22.82 12.10 9.60
N ILE A 24 23.62 11.93 8.53
CA ILE A 24 23.11 11.75 7.16
C ILE A 24 22.60 10.32 6.95
N LEU A 25 23.15 9.31 7.59
CA LEU A 25 22.74 7.89 7.45
C LEU A 25 21.54 7.52 8.33
N THR A 26 21.40 8.16 9.48
CA THR A 26 20.33 7.89 10.46
C THR A 26 18.91 7.92 9.86
N PRO A 27 18.50 8.91 9.03
CA PRO A 27 17.16 8.93 8.45
C PRO A 27 16.87 7.75 7.53
N LEU A 28 17.85 7.26 6.78
CA LEU A 28 17.66 6.18 5.81
C LEU A 28 17.39 4.83 6.50
N TRP A 29 18.21 4.48 7.49
CA TRP A 29 18.02 3.25 8.27
C TRP A 29 16.70 3.22 9.03
N VAL A 30 16.29 4.36 9.58
CA VAL A 30 15.01 4.51 10.26
C VAL A 30 13.87 4.23 9.27
N VAL A 31 13.92 4.80 8.06
CA VAL A 31 12.88 4.60 7.04
C VAL A 31 12.86 3.17 6.51
N ILE A 32 14.02 2.52 6.36
CA ILE A 32 14.08 1.08 6.01
C ILE A 32 13.39 0.23 7.08
N GLY A 33 13.62 0.50 8.36
CA GLY A 33 12.90 -0.18 9.44
C GLY A 33 11.40 0.13 9.46
N LEU A 34 11.01 1.39 9.19
CA LEU A 34 9.60 1.77 9.09
C LEU A 34 8.92 1.15 7.86
N ALA A 35 9.65 0.88 6.76
CA ALA A 35 9.14 0.21 5.57
C ALA A 35 8.66 -1.24 5.85
N MET A 36 9.02 -1.83 7.00
CA MET A 36 8.42 -3.07 7.47
C MET A 36 6.92 -2.93 7.74
N GLY A 37 6.43 -1.71 8.01
CA GLY A 37 5.00 -1.42 8.14
C GLY A 37 4.21 -1.81 6.89
N PRO A 38 4.42 -1.16 5.74
CA PRO A 38 3.75 -1.55 4.49
C PRO A 38 4.13 -2.96 4.01
N ALA A 39 5.31 -3.49 4.30
CA ALA A 39 5.67 -4.86 3.97
C ALA A 39 4.73 -5.86 4.67
N VAL A 40 4.50 -5.70 5.96
CA VAL A 40 3.61 -6.57 6.73
C VAL A 40 2.14 -6.27 6.39
N ALA A 41 1.71 -5.01 6.47
CA ALA A 41 0.31 -4.62 6.35
C ALA A 41 -0.29 -4.88 4.96
N LEU A 42 0.46 -4.57 3.90
CA LEU A 42 0.00 -4.73 2.52
C LEU A 42 0.58 -6.01 1.89
N GLY A 43 1.89 -6.21 1.94
CA GLY A 43 2.54 -7.33 1.28
C GLY A 43 2.12 -8.68 1.86
N LEU A 44 2.33 -8.89 3.16
CA LEU A 44 2.11 -10.18 3.81
C LEU A 44 0.65 -10.39 4.27
N ALA A 45 0.00 -9.36 4.85
CA ALA A 45 -1.35 -9.51 5.38
C ALA A 45 -2.45 -9.44 4.31
N ARG A 46 -2.29 -8.60 3.29
CA ARG A 46 -3.33 -8.36 2.30
C ARG A 46 -3.08 -9.08 0.99
N PHE A 47 -1.96 -8.78 0.30
CA PHE A 47 -1.72 -9.30 -1.05
C PHE A 47 -1.33 -10.77 -1.06
N ALA A 48 -0.57 -11.27 -0.06
CA ALA A 48 -0.20 -12.67 0.01
C ALA A 48 -1.41 -13.64 0.13
N TYR A 49 -2.57 -13.16 0.55
CA TYR A 49 -3.82 -13.94 0.54
C TYR A 49 -4.12 -14.51 -0.85
N ALA A 50 -3.87 -13.76 -1.91
CA ALA A 50 -4.10 -14.24 -3.28
C ALA A 50 -3.33 -15.53 -3.61
N LEU A 51 -2.16 -15.73 -3.02
CA LEU A 51 -1.34 -16.96 -3.18
C LEU A 51 -1.97 -18.17 -2.47
N LEU A 52 -2.67 -17.94 -1.37
CA LEU A 52 -3.29 -18.99 -0.55
C LEU A 52 -4.73 -19.28 -0.99
N LEU A 53 -5.41 -18.30 -1.62
CA LEU A 53 -6.82 -18.36 -1.98
C LEU A 53 -7.19 -19.65 -2.75
N PRO A 54 -6.47 -20.08 -3.82
CA PRO A 54 -6.85 -21.29 -4.54
C PRO A 54 -6.84 -22.54 -3.65
N ALA A 55 -5.81 -22.69 -2.81
CA ALA A 55 -5.69 -23.83 -1.91
C ALA A 55 -6.73 -23.81 -0.79
N MET A 56 -7.00 -22.62 -0.21
CA MET A 56 -8.03 -22.43 0.82
C MET A 56 -9.43 -22.74 0.25
N ARG A 57 -9.75 -22.19 -0.93
CA ARG A 57 -11.01 -22.39 -1.59
C ARG A 57 -11.31 -23.87 -1.81
N THR A 58 -10.35 -24.61 -2.36
CA THR A 58 -10.50 -26.06 -2.60
C THR A 58 -10.63 -26.83 -1.30
N ALA A 59 -9.78 -26.56 -0.30
CA ALA A 59 -9.76 -27.31 0.95
C ALA A 59 -10.97 -27.04 1.86
N LEU A 60 -11.56 -25.84 1.77
CA LEU A 60 -12.67 -25.41 2.63
C LEU A 60 -14.03 -25.44 1.91
N GLY A 61 -14.07 -25.83 0.64
CA GLY A 61 -15.29 -25.91 -0.16
C GLY A 61 -15.94 -24.54 -0.44
N TRP A 62 -15.15 -23.46 -0.47
CA TRP A 62 -15.67 -22.11 -0.69
C TRP A 62 -15.99 -21.84 -2.15
N ASN A 63 -17.01 -21.02 -2.38
CA ASN A 63 -17.22 -20.36 -3.64
C ASN A 63 -16.29 -19.11 -3.77
N PHE A 64 -16.30 -18.43 -4.92
CA PHE A 64 -15.45 -17.24 -5.10
C PHE A 64 -15.97 -16.02 -4.36
N ALA A 65 -17.27 -15.92 -4.09
CA ALA A 65 -17.85 -14.89 -3.24
C ALA A 65 -17.35 -15.03 -1.79
N ASP A 66 -17.30 -16.24 -1.21
CA ASP A 66 -16.73 -16.53 0.10
C ASP A 66 -15.25 -16.13 0.15
N ALA A 67 -14.48 -16.50 -0.88
CA ALA A 67 -13.08 -16.12 -1.00
C ALA A 67 -12.91 -14.58 -1.11
N GLY A 68 -13.80 -13.90 -1.82
CA GLY A 68 -13.84 -12.45 -1.90
C GLY A 68 -14.15 -11.78 -0.56
N ALA A 69 -15.07 -12.39 0.23
CA ALA A 69 -15.45 -11.89 1.55
C ALA A 69 -14.26 -11.80 2.52
N MET A 70 -13.27 -12.69 2.41
CA MET A 70 -12.03 -12.62 3.20
C MET A 70 -11.24 -11.33 2.94
N ASN A 71 -11.15 -10.88 1.69
CA ASN A 71 -10.49 -9.62 1.34
C ASN A 71 -11.38 -8.41 1.68
N THR A 72 -12.68 -8.51 1.55
CA THR A 72 -13.66 -7.52 2.01
C THR A 72 -13.53 -7.29 3.51
N ALA A 73 -13.47 -8.35 4.33
CA ALA A 73 -13.25 -8.24 5.78
C ALA A 73 -11.93 -7.51 6.10
N ASN A 74 -10.85 -7.87 5.40
CA ASN A 74 -9.57 -7.17 5.57
C ASN A 74 -9.67 -5.69 5.16
N ALA A 75 -10.35 -5.37 4.07
CA ALA A 75 -10.54 -4.00 3.61
C ALA A 75 -11.40 -3.17 4.59
N ALA A 76 -12.46 -3.76 5.14
CA ALA A 76 -13.30 -3.11 6.15
C ALA A 76 -12.51 -2.81 7.43
N GLY A 77 -11.72 -3.77 7.91
CA GLY A 77 -10.82 -3.56 9.02
C GLY A 77 -9.81 -2.45 8.74
N TYR A 78 -9.21 -2.46 7.55
CA TYR A 78 -8.25 -1.44 7.13
C TYR A 78 -8.88 -0.04 7.09
N LEU A 79 -10.10 0.09 6.58
CA LEU A 79 -10.82 1.36 6.55
C LEU A 79 -11.01 1.91 7.97
N VAL A 80 -11.52 1.10 8.89
CA VAL A 80 -11.72 1.51 10.29
C VAL A 80 -10.38 1.85 10.96
N GLY A 81 -9.37 1.00 10.78
CA GLY A 81 -8.03 1.22 11.33
C GLY A 81 -7.39 2.52 10.83
N ALA A 82 -7.51 2.83 9.54
CA ALA A 82 -6.98 4.07 8.97
C ALA A 82 -7.65 5.33 9.55
N LEU A 83 -8.96 5.28 9.82
CA LEU A 83 -9.70 6.40 10.40
C LEU A 83 -9.33 6.66 11.86
N VAL A 84 -9.01 5.61 12.64
CA VAL A 84 -8.66 5.75 14.05
C VAL A 84 -7.15 5.88 14.30
N ALA A 85 -6.31 5.67 13.29
CA ALA A 85 -4.85 5.70 13.43
C ALA A 85 -4.33 7.03 13.98
N ALA A 86 -4.77 8.17 13.42
CA ALA A 86 -4.30 9.48 13.85
C ALA A 86 -4.72 9.84 15.29
N PRO A 87 -5.98 9.68 15.73
CA PRO A 87 -6.34 9.91 17.13
C PRO A 87 -5.64 8.93 18.08
N LEU A 88 -5.43 7.67 17.68
CA LEU A 88 -4.71 6.70 18.51
C LEU A 88 -3.21 7.07 18.62
N GLY A 89 -2.57 7.45 17.51
CA GLY A 89 -1.18 7.91 17.48
C GLY A 89 -0.95 9.12 18.39
N LYS A 90 -1.90 10.08 18.41
CA LYS A 90 -1.87 11.24 19.31
C LYS A 90 -1.94 10.85 20.79
N ARG A 91 -2.76 9.86 21.13
CA ARG A 91 -2.98 9.43 22.52
C ARG A 91 -1.90 8.50 23.04
N ALA A 92 -1.51 7.49 22.26
CA ALA A 92 -0.61 6.41 22.69
C ALA A 92 0.83 6.59 22.20
N GLY A 93 1.06 7.50 21.25
CA GLY A 93 2.33 7.70 20.56
C GLY A 93 2.51 6.79 19.35
N ASP A 94 2.88 7.37 18.18
CA ASP A 94 2.97 6.62 16.92
C ASP A 94 3.96 5.45 16.97
N LYS A 95 5.06 5.57 17.69
CA LYS A 95 6.04 4.46 17.83
C LYS A 95 5.42 3.23 18.49
N ARG A 96 4.65 3.44 19.58
CA ARG A 96 3.98 2.35 20.29
C ARG A 96 2.87 1.73 19.43
N VAL A 97 2.06 2.58 18.79
CA VAL A 97 1.00 2.14 17.87
C VAL A 97 1.60 1.32 16.74
N PHE A 98 2.69 1.78 16.12
CA PHE A 98 3.38 1.10 15.04
C PHE A 98 3.81 -0.32 15.43
N VAL A 99 4.57 -0.47 16.53
CA VAL A 99 5.10 -1.78 16.94
C VAL A 99 3.99 -2.72 17.41
N ALA A 100 3.08 -2.23 18.26
CA ALA A 100 1.97 -3.05 18.75
C ALA A 100 1.08 -3.54 17.61
N SER A 101 0.80 -2.66 16.65
CA SER A 101 -0.03 -3.02 15.49
C SER A 101 0.68 -3.99 14.55
N LEU A 102 2.00 -3.85 14.32
CA LEU A 102 2.76 -4.84 13.56
C LEU A 102 2.73 -6.22 14.23
N LEU A 103 2.92 -6.27 15.55
CA LEU A 103 2.87 -7.52 16.31
C LEU A 103 1.50 -8.17 16.20
N LEU A 104 0.43 -7.40 16.44
CA LEU A 104 -0.95 -7.91 16.32
C LEU A 104 -1.27 -8.37 14.90
N THR A 105 -0.81 -7.65 13.87
CA THR A 105 -0.97 -8.07 12.48
C THR A 105 -0.25 -9.40 12.21
N SER A 106 0.98 -9.54 12.69
CA SER A 106 1.75 -10.79 12.54
C SER A 106 1.08 -11.98 13.22
N LEU A 107 0.56 -11.75 14.43
CA LEU A 107 -0.17 -12.79 15.18
C LEU A 107 -1.48 -13.18 14.47
N THR A 108 -2.25 -12.23 13.96
CA THR A 108 -3.50 -12.52 13.23
C THR A 108 -3.25 -13.25 11.91
N ILE A 109 -2.14 -12.93 11.21
CA ILE A 109 -1.70 -13.68 10.03
C ILE A 109 -1.42 -15.13 10.41
N GLY A 110 -0.56 -15.38 11.41
CA GLY A 110 -0.22 -16.73 11.86
C GLY A 110 -1.44 -17.51 12.38
N ALA A 111 -2.30 -16.86 13.18
CA ALA A 111 -3.52 -17.46 13.70
C ALA A 111 -4.50 -17.91 12.59
N SER A 112 -4.47 -17.27 11.41
CA SER A 112 -5.27 -17.70 10.26
C SER A 112 -4.92 -19.12 9.78
N GLY A 113 -3.72 -19.63 10.08
CA GLY A 113 -3.32 -21.02 9.83
C GLY A 113 -3.86 -22.03 10.83
N LEU A 114 -4.36 -21.59 11.99
CA LEU A 114 -4.78 -22.46 13.07
C LEU A 114 -6.26 -22.83 13.05
N THR A 115 -7.06 -22.22 12.21
CA THR A 115 -8.52 -22.44 12.13
C THR A 115 -8.99 -22.70 10.70
N ALA A 116 -10.09 -23.46 10.56
CA ALA A 116 -10.82 -23.63 9.31
C ALA A 116 -12.25 -23.00 9.41
N ASN A 117 -12.59 -22.43 10.56
CA ASN A 117 -13.90 -21.82 10.76
C ASN A 117 -14.00 -20.50 9.96
N PHE A 118 -14.99 -20.39 9.09
CA PHE A 118 -15.19 -19.25 8.20
C PHE A 118 -15.33 -17.92 8.96
N SER A 119 -16.17 -17.89 9.99
CA SER A 119 -16.41 -16.67 10.78
C SER A 119 -15.16 -16.23 11.55
N MET A 120 -14.39 -17.18 12.08
CA MET A 120 -13.13 -16.89 12.75
C MET A 120 -12.09 -16.35 11.75
N LEU A 121 -11.99 -16.93 10.56
CA LEU A 121 -11.12 -16.41 9.49
C LEU A 121 -11.53 -15.00 9.07
N LEU A 122 -12.83 -14.71 8.93
CA LEU A 122 -13.32 -13.34 8.67
C LEU A 122 -12.90 -12.37 9.78
N ALA A 123 -13.06 -12.75 11.05
CA ALA A 123 -12.64 -11.94 12.19
C ALA A 123 -11.14 -11.69 12.19
N LEU A 124 -10.31 -12.71 11.93
CA LEU A 124 -8.86 -12.57 11.82
C LEU A 124 -8.46 -11.69 10.63
N ARG A 125 -9.14 -11.80 9.48
CA ARG A 125 -8.91 -10.94 8.32
C ARG A 125 -9.27 -9.48 8.61
N LEU A 126 -10.38 -9.23 9.29
CA LEU A 126 -10.79 -7.89 9.74
C LEU A 126 -9.78 -7.32 10.74
N ALA A 127 -9.37 -8.10 11.72
CA ALA A 127 -8.36 -7.70 12.71
C ALA A 127 -7.00 -7.41 12.04
N ALA A 128 -6.54 -8.26 11.12
CA ALA A 128 -5.31 -8.04 10.34
C ALA A 128 -5.39 -6.75 9.51
N GLY A 129 -6.54 -6.46 8.91
CA GLY A 129 -6.77 -5.20 8.19
C GLY A 129 -6.70 -3.99 9.12
N PHE A 130 -7.40 -4.04 10.24
CA PHE A 130 -7.43 -2.97 11.23
C PHE A 130 -6.03 -2.65 11.78
N THR A 131 -5.35 -3.65 12.30
CA THR A 131 -4.00 -3.47 12.86
C THR A 131 -2.98 -3.12 11.79
N GLY A 132 -3.08 -3.70 10.58
CA GLY A 132 -2.26 -3.36 9.43
C GLY A 132 -2.40 -1.89 9.04
N ALA A 133 -3.61 -1.33 9.06
CA ALA A 133 -3.83 0.09 8.76
C ALA A 133 -3.20 1.00 9.84
N LEU A 134 -3.31 0.63 11.11
CA LEU A 134 -2.65 1.36 12.20
C LEU A 134 -1.13 1.40 12.00
N ALA A 135 -0.52 0.26 11.71
CA ALA A 135 0.92 0.17 11.43
C ALA A 135 1.31 1.00 10.21
N PHE A 136 0.55 0.90 9.12
CA PHE A 136 0.80 1.63 7.88
C PHE A 136 0.71 3.16 8.09
N VAL A 137 -0.33 3.65 8.73
CA VAL A 137 -0.52 5.09 8.94
C VAL A 137 0.49 5.66 9.94
N SER A 138 0.72 4.98 11.07
CA SER A 138 1.71 5.43 12.06
C SER A 138 3.13 5.43 11.50
N GLY A 139 3.50 4.40 10.72
CA GLY A 139 4.79 4.35 10.05
C GLY A 139 4.97 5.46 9.01
N ALA A 140 3.93 5.81 8.24
CA ALA A 140 3.95 6.93 7.30
C ALA A 140 4.12 8.27 8.04
N THR A 141 3.46 8.43 9.19
CA THR A 141 3.58 9.62 10.05
C THR A 141 5.01 9.78 10.59
N LEU A 142 5.59 8.69 11.11
CA LEU A 142 6.98 8.66 11.59
C LEU A 142 7.99 8.93 10.46
N THR A 143 7.76 8.37 9.27
CA THR A 143 8.59 8.63 8.08
C THR A 143 8.52 10.10 7.67
N SER A 144 7.33 10.69 7.70
CA SER A 144 7.15 12.10 7.40
C SER A 144 7.87 12.98 8.41
N ALA A 145 7.86 12.63 9.71
CA ALA A 145 8.60 13.33 10.75
C ALA A 145 10.13 13.23 10.55
N ALA A 146 10.62 12.04 10.16
CA ALA A 146 12.04 11.85 9.83
C ALA A 146 12.49 12.69 8.62
N ALA A 147 11.58 12.99 7.70
CA ALA A 147 11.86 13.81 6.53
C ALA A 147 11.98 15.32 6.85
N VAL A 148 11.34 15.80 7.91
CA VAL A 148 11.36 17.22 8.30
C VAL A 148 12.76 17.66 8.79
N GLY A 149 13.51 16.78 9.45
CA GLY A 149 14.88 17.06 9.93
C GLY A 149 15.94 17.11 8.81
N GLY A 150 15.59 16.82 7.55
CA GLY A 150 16.49 16.81 6.39
C GLY A 150 16.16 17.90 5.37
N SER A 151 16.91 17.92 4.25
CA SER A 151 16.58 18.79 3.10
C SER A 151 15.18 18.49 2.56
N LYS A 152 14.38 19.54 2.27
CA LYS A 152 13.03 19.43 1.70
C LYS A 152 12.97 18.56 0.42
N SER A 153 14.07 18.45 -0.31
CA SER A 153 14.17 17.63 -1.52
C SER A 153 14.17 16.11 -1.25
N ARG A 154 14.47 15.67 -0.02
CA ARG A 154 14.57 14.25 0.35
C ARG A 154 13.24 13.62 0.79
N ALA A 155 12.26 14.42 1.19
CA ALA A 155 10.98 13.91 1.70
C ALA A 155 10.24 12.97 0.72
N PRO A 156 10.15 13.26 -0.59
CA PRO A 156 9.52 12.35 -1.54
C PRO A 156 10.25 11.01 -1.65
N THR A 157 11.59 11.02 -1.63
CA THR A 157 12.42 9.80 -1.71
C THR A 157 12.23 8.92 -0.47
N LEU A 158 12.20 9.50 0.74
CA LEU A 158 11.99 8.76 1.98
C LEU A 158 10.59 8.14 2.04
N LEU A 159 9.57 8.86 1.59
CA LEU A 159 8.22 8.30 1.47
C LEU A 159 8.13 7.22 0.40
N GLY A 160 8.82 7.38 -0.74
CA GLY A 160 8.94 6.34 -1.76
C GLY A 160 9.57 5.07 -1.20
N LEU A 161 10.67 5.22 -0.44
CA LEU A 161 11.32 4.10 0.25
C LEU A 161 10.40 3.43 1.27
N TYR A 162 9.65 4.19 2.04
CA TYR A 162 8.66 3.66 2.97
C TYR A 162 7.59 2.83 2.23
N PHE A 163 7.00 3.37 1.18
CA PHE A 163 5.94 2.67 0.43
C PHE A 163 6.47 1.48 -0.38
N SER A 164 7.75 1.48 -0.78
CA SER A 164 8.38 0.34 -1.46
C SER A 164 8.36 -0.93 -0.61
N GLY A 165 8.24 -0.79 0.72
CA GLY A 165 8.07 -1.92 1.63
C GLY A 165 6.91 -2.83 1.25
N ALA A 166 5.80 -2.29 0.71
CA ALA A 166 4.68 -3.10 0.24
C ALA A 166 5.10 -4.08 -0.88
N GLY A 167 5.87 -3.60 -1.87
CA GLY A 167 6.42 -4.43 -2.94
C GLY A 167 7.42 -5.47 -2.42
N ILE A 168 8.25 -5.09 -1.44
CA ILE A 168 9.19 -6.03 -0.78
C ILE A 168 8.41 -7.15 -0.08
N GLY A 169 7.33 -6.84 0.64
CA GLY A 169 6.46 -7.84 1.26
C GLY A 169 5.78 -8.75 0.23
N VAL A 170 5.38 -8.22 -0.93
CA VAL A 170 4.85 -9.02 -2.05
C VAL A 170 5.93 -9.99 -2.56
N VAL A 171 7.17 -9.54 -2.80
CA VAL A 171 8.29 -10.40 -3.22
C VAL A 171 8.58 -11.46 -2.17
N ALA A 172 8.65 -11.10 -0.88
CA ALA A 172 8.89 -12.06 0.20
C ALA A 172 7.80 -13.15 0.22
N SER A 173 6.52 -12.78 0.05
CA SER A 173 5.43 -13.76 -0.04
C SER A 173 5.52 -14.64 -1.27
N ALA A 174 5.95 -14.08 -2.42
CA ALA A 174 6.14 -14.82 -3.67
C ALA A 174 7.22 -15.90 -3.56
N LEU A 175 8.32 -15.59 -2.89
CA LEU A 175 9.44 -16.50 -2.71
C LEU A 175 9.16 -17.58 -1.64
N ALA A 176 8.31 -17.25 -0.65
CA ALA A 176 8.05 -18.16 0.46
C ALA A 176 6.84 -19.08 0.24
N VAL A 177 5.69 -18.54 -0.26
CA VAL A 177 4.44 -19.30 -0.23
C VAL A 177 4.32 -20.33 -1.36
N PRO A 178 4.41 -19.98 -2.67
CA PRO A 178 4.15 -20.93 -3.74
C PRO A 178 5.07 -22.16 -3.73
N PRO A 179 6.38 -22.04 -3.42
CA PRO A 179 7.26 -23.21 -3.36
C PRO A 179 6.91 -24.18 -2.23
N LEU A 180 6.42 -23.65 -1.11
CA LEU A 180 6.15 -24.46 0.09
C LEU A 180 4.71 -24.97 0.15
N LEU A 181 3.79 -24.39 -0.63
CA LEU A 181 2.35 -24.62 -0.52
C LEU A 181 1.98 -26.11 -0.71
N GLY A 182 2.70 -26.83 -1.59
CA GLY A 182 2.50 -28.26 -1.82
C GLY A 182 2.86 -29.13 -0.61
N ALA A 183 3.88 -28.72 0.17
CA ALA A 183 4.36 -29.49 1.31
C ALA A 183 3.61 -29.15 2.61
N VAL A 184 3.31 -27.87 2.86
CA VAL A 184 2.76 -27.41 4.14
C VAL A 184 1.27 -27.03 4.06
N GLY A 185 0.68 -27.05 2.88
CA GLY A 185 -0.71 -26.64 2.63
C GLY A 185 -0.96 -25.15 2.94
N TRP A 186 -2.22 -24.73 2.81
CA TRP A 186 -2.60 -23.35 3.06
C TRP A 186 -2.42 -22.89 4.53
N ARG A 187 -2.59 -23.83 5.48
CA ARG A 187 -2.37 -23.56 6.91
C ARG A 187 -0.90 -23.23 7.19
N GLY A 188 0.01 -24.06 6.70
CA GLY A 188 1.43 -23.80 6.78
C GLY A 188 1.84 -22.52 6.06
N GLY A 189 1.20 -22.20 4.92
CA GLY A 189 1.39 -20.93 4.23
C GLY A 189 1.10 -19.71 5.10
N TRP A 190 0.00 -19.72 5.88
CA TRP A 190 -0.30 -18.67 6.85
C TRP A 190 0.71 -18.59 7.99
N LEU A 191 1.19 -19.74 8.49
CA LEU A 191 2.21 -19.77 9.53
C LEU A 191 3.55 -19.22 9.03
N VAL A 192 3.95 -19.55 7.82
CA VAL A 192 5.15 -18.98 7.17
C VAL A 192 5.02 -17.47 7.01
N LEU A 193 3.88 -16.98 6.54
CA LEU A 193 3.63 -15.53 6.43
C LEU A 193 3.64 -14.84 7.80
N GLY A 194 3.08 -15.47 8.83
CA GLY A 194 3.12 -14.99 10.21
C GLY A 194 4.55 -14.90 10.76
N ALA A 195 5.39 -15.91 10.50
CA ALA A 195 6.78 -15.92 10.90
C ALA A 195 7.61 -14.83 10.20
N LEU A 196 7.40 -14.64 8.87
CA LEU A 196 8.02 -13.54 8.13
C LEU A 196 7.59 -12.17 8.67
N ALA A 197 6.29 -12.01 8.98
CA ALA A 197 5.75 -10.79 9.54
C ALA A 197 6.32 -10.51 10.95
N LEU A 198 6.51 -11.52 11.79
CA LEU A 198 7.17 -11.39 13.09
C LEU A 198 8.64 -10.97 12.94
N GLY A 199 9.38 -11.57 12.00
CA GLY A 199 10.74 -11.15 11.67
C GLY A 199 10.82 -9.68 11.25
N ALA A 200 9.92 -9.25 10.35
CA ALA A 200 9.81 -7.85 9.95
C ALA A 200 9.41 -6.93 11.13
N THR A 201 8.54 -7.40 12.03
CA THR A 201 8.16 -6.67 13.24
C THR A 201 9.35 -6.47 14.18
N LEU A 202 10.18 -7.47 14.38
CA LEU A 202 11.40 -7.35 15.19
C LEU A 202 12.35 -6.32 14.60
N LEU A 203 12.61 -6.39 13.28
CA LEU A 203 13.47 -5.42 12.59
C LEU A 203 12.91 -3.98 12.70
N GLY A 204 11.63 -3.79 12.41
CA GLY A 204 10.96 -2.49 12.55
C GLY A 204 10.96 -1.98 13.98
N GLY A 205 10.72 -2.85 14.96
CA GLY A 205 10.71 -2.52 16.38
C GLY A 205 12.08 -2.09 16.93
N LEU A 206 13.16 -2.73 16.47
CA LEU A 206 14.53 -2.33 16.83
C LEU A 206 14.90 -0.92 16.32
N VAL A 207 14.39 -0.58 15.15
CA VAL A 207 14.76 0.68 14.48
C VAL A 207 13.85 1.84 14.88
N VAL A 208 12.56 1.60 15.12
CA VAL A 208 11.56 2.65 15.39
C VAL A 208 11.89 3.52 16.61
N ARG A 209 12.61 2.99 17.58
CA ARG A 209 13.06 3.76 18.76
C ARG A 209 13.85 5.01 18.37
N HIS A 210 14.57 4.99 17.26
CA HIS A 210 15.37 6.09 16.73
C HIS A 210 14.58 7.06 15.84
N ALA A 211 13.32 6.72 15.46
CA ALA A 211 12.48 7.62 14.69
C ALA A 211 12.16 8.89 15.50
N PRO A 212 12.11 10.07 14.86
CA PRO A 212 11.67 11.29 15.55
C PRO A 212 10.17 11.20 15.89
N GLN A 213 9.77 11.88 16.96
CA GLN A 213 8.35 12.03 17.29
C GLN A 213 7.71 13.06 16.36
N PRO A 214 6.53 12.78 15.77
CA PRO A 214 5.82 13.75 14.98
C PRO A 214 5.29 14.89 15.84
N ALA A 215 5.41 16.12 15.35
CA ALA A 215 4.73 17.27 15.93
C ALA A 215 3.28 17.28 15.47
N TYR A 216 2.34 17.19 16.38
CA TYR A 216 0.91 17.32 16.10
C TYR A 216 0.48 18.78 16.19
N ALA A 217 -0.25 19.24 15.16
CA ALA A 217 -0.89 20.56 15.25
C ALA A 217 -1.96 20.58 16.36
N PRO A 218 -2.13 21.72 17.07
CA PRO A 218 -3.16 21.87 18.08
C PRO A 218 -4.56 21.56 17.52
N PRO A 219 -5.48 21.00 18.35
CA PRO A 219 -6.86 20.79 17.95
C PRO A 219 -7.54 22.15 17.70
N GLY A 220 -8.16 22.35 16.54
CA GLY A 220 -8.99 23.55 16.31
C GLY A 220 -8.93 24.16 14.92
N MET A 221 -7.95 23.83 14.07
CA MET A 221 -7.80 24.48 12.76
C MET A 221 -8.37 23.71 11.55
N ALA A 222 -9.18 22.69 11.75
CA ALA A 222 -9.60 21.78 10.69
C ALA A 222 -11.12 21.85 10.38
N ARG A 223 -11.72 23.04 10.29
CA ARG A 223 -13.11 23.17 9.83
C ARG A 223 -13.17 24.10 8.62
N GLY A 224 -13.54 23.52 7.44
CA GLY A 224 -13.77 24.26 6.21
C GLY A 224 -12.55 24.31 5.27
N GLY A 225 -12.80 24.63 4.01
CA GLY A 225 -11.73 24.92 3.04
C GLY A 225 -11.57 23.90 1.91
N TRP A 226 -12.53 22.96 1.72
CA TRP A 226 -12.61 22.15 0.52
C TRP A 226 -14.07 21.95 0.08
N SER A 227 -14.29 21.77 -1.21
CA SER A 227 -15.62 21.57 -1.79
C SER A 227 -15.82 20.07 -2.11
N PRO A 228 -16.77 19.39 -1.45
CA PRO A 228 -17.14 18.02 -1.80
C PRO A 228 -17.61 17.89 -3.25
N ARG A 229 -18.33 18.88 -3.77
CA ARG A 229 -18.79 18.90 -5.17
C ARG A 229 -17.63 18.96 -6.16
N PHE A 230 -16.62 19.79 -5.89
CA PHE A 230 -15.42 19.86 -6.72
C PHE A 230 -14.61 18.55 -6.67
N MET A 231 -14.53 17.91 -5.51
CA MET A 231 -13.81 16.65 -5.32
C MET A 231 -14.63 15.40 -5.69
N ALA A 232 -15.90 15.52 -6.02
CA ALA A 232 -16.80 14.37 -6.23
C ALA A 232 -16.29 13.39 -7.29
N ARG A 233 -15.80 13.90 -8.42
CA ARG A 233 -15.22 13.03 -9.47
C ARG A 233 -13.97 12.30 -8.98
N LYS A 234 -13.14 12.96 -8.19
CA LYS A 234 -11.93 12.35 -7.63
C LYS A 234 -12.27 11.29 -6.59
N LEU A 235 -13.26 11.56 -5.71
CA LEU A 235 -13.76 10.59 -4.73
C LEU A 235 -14.36 9.36 -5.43
N LEU A 236 -15.20 9.57 -6.45
CA LEU A 236 -15.80 8.49 -7.22
C LEU A 236 -14.74 7.66 -7.94
N ALA A 237 -13.82 8.30 -8.68
CA ALA A 237 -12.76 7.61 -9.40
C ALA A 237 -11.88 6.80 -8.45
N TYR A 238 -11.60 7.33 -7.26
CA TYR A 238 -10.76 6.66 -6.28
C TYR A 238 -11.48 5.50 -5.58
N GLY A 239 -12.79 5.61 -5.36
CA GLY A 239 -13.64 4.51 -4.90
C GLY A 239 -13.70 3.37 -5.94
N LEU A 240 -13.94 3.72 -7.20
CA LEU A 240 -13.92 2.75 -8.31
C LEU A 240 -12.55 2.08 -8.48
N PHE A 241 -11.46 2.85 -8.36
CA PHE A 241 -10.12 2.26 -8.33
C PHE A 241 -9.99 1.25 -7.19
N GLY A 242 -10.46 1.60 -5.98
CA GLY A 242 -10.47 0.69 -4.84
C GLY A 242 -11.17 -0.64 -5.15
N ALA A 243 -12.32 -0.59 -5.81
CA ALA A 243 -13.07 -1.79 -6.20
C ALA A 243 -12.35 -2.62 -7.28
N GLY A 244 -11.90 -1.96 -8.35
CA GLY A 244 -11.31 -2.65 -9.50
C GLY A 244 -9.96 -3.28 -9.19
N TYR A 245 -9.03 -2.52 -8.58
CA TYR A 245 -7.68 -3.05 -8.37
C TYR A 245 -7.63 -4.21 -7.38
N ILE A 246 -8.45 -4.16 -6.30
CA ILE A 246 -8.42 -5.23 -5.28
C ILE A 246 -9.13 -6.49 -5.77
N ALA A 247 -10.15 -6.37 -6.62
CA ALA A 247 -10.78 -7.49 -7.27
C ALA A 247 -9.77 -8.24 -8.15
N TYR A 248 -9.02 -7.53 -9.00
CA TYR A 248 -7.93 -8.13 -9.77
C TYR A 248 -6.88 -8.77 -8.86
N ALA A 249 -6.34 -8.04 -7.88
CA ALA A 249 -5.30 -8.54 -7.00
C ALA A 249 -5.75 -9.76 -6.16
N THR A 250 -7.05 -9.92 -5.90
CA THR A 250 -7.60 -11.05 -5.18
C THR A 250 -7.62 -12.32 -6.04
N PHE A 251 -8.05 -12.20 -7.30
CA PHE A 251 -8.41 -13.36 -8.11
C PHE A 251 -7.41 -13.70 -9.21
N ILE A 252 -6.45 -12.82 -9.53
CA ILE A 252 -5.52 -13.07 -10.64
C ILE A 252 -4.72 -14.36 -10.47
N ILE A 253 -4.26 -14.69 -9.26
CA ILE A 253 -3.51 -15.94 -9.01
C ILE A 253 -4.39 -17.16 -9.20
N ALA A 254 -5.66 -17.10 -8.75
CA ALA A 254 -6.61 -18.18 -8.97
C ALA A 254 -6.88 -18.40 -10.48
N TYR A 255 -7.02 -17.31 -11.24
CA TYR A 255 -7.19 -17.37 -12.68
C TYR A 255 -5.97 -18.00 -13.37
N LEU A 256 -4.77 -17.51 -13.11
CA LEU A 256 -3.55 -18.03 -13.73
C LEU A 256 -3.31 -19.50 -13.38
N ARG A 257 -3.64 -19.91 -12.14
CA ARG A 257 -3.44 -21.30 -11.70
C ARG A 257 -4.53 -22.25 -12.23
N ASN A 258 -5.79 -21.85 -12.13
CA ASN A 258 -6.91 -22.75 -12.38
C ASN A 258 -7.37 -22.75 -13.85
N GLU A 259 -7.29 -21.59 -14.53
CA GLU A 259 -7.75 -21.46 -15.92
C GLU A 259 -6.60 -21.45 -16.94
N GLU A 260 -5.42 -20.95 -16.58
CA GLU A 260 -4.25 -20.87 -17.48
C GLU A 260 -3.16 -21.90 -17.16
N GLY A 261 -3.32 -22.73 -16.10
CA GLY A 261 -2.44 -23.85 -15.79
C GLY A 261 -1.04 -23.50 -15.29
N PHE A 262 -0.85 -22.29 -14.71
CA PHE A 262 0.46 -21.83 -14.25
C PHE A 262 0.98 -22.70 -13.12
N SER A 263 2.27 -23.11 -13.23
CA SER A 263 3.00 -23.80 -12.19
C SER A 263 3.28 -22.90 -10.98
N SER A 264 3.67 -23.50 -9.86
CA SER A 264 4.11 -22.73 -8.67
C SER A 264 5.30 -21.82 -9.00
N ALA A 265 6.21 -22.25 -9.89
CA ALA A 265 7.35 -21.44 -10.33
C ALA A 265 6.87 -20.20 -11.14
N ASP A 266 5.90 -20.37 -12.03
CA ASP A 266 5.34 -19.26 -12.82
C ASP A 266 4.61 -18.26 -11.92
N ILE A 267 3.86 -18.74 -10.93
CA ILE A 267 3.21 -17.88 -9.93
C ILE A 267 4.25 -17.12 -9.10
N THR A 268 5.32 -17.79 -8.68
CA THR A 268 6.45 -17.13 -7.99
C THR A 268 7.05 -16.00 -8.84
N ARG A 269 7.31 -16.26 -10.12
CA ARG A 269 7.85 -15.25 -11.06
C ARG A 269 6.86 -14.09 -11.24
N PHE A 270 5.59 -14.40 -11.52
CA PHE A 270 4.54 -13.40 -11.71
C PHE A 270 4.44 -12.45 -10.50
N TRP A 271 4.32 -13.02 -9.31
CA TRP A 271 4.13 -12.23 -8.08
C TRP A 271 5.39 -11.47 -7.67
N SER A 272 6.57 -12.03 -7.93
CA SER A 272 7.86 -11.35 -7.75
C SER A 272 8.03 -10.17 -8.70
N ILE A 273 7.68 -10.31 -9.99
CA ILE A 273 7.71 -9.23 -10.96
C ILE A 273 6.75 -8.10 -10.53
N LEU A 274 5.53 -8.44 -10.08
CA LEU A 274 4.57 -7.47 -9.58
C LEU A 274 5.11 -6.70 -8.37
N GLY A 275 5.74 -7.38 -7.42
CA GLY A 275 6.35 -6.77 -6.24
C GLY A 275 7.53 -5.86 -6.60
N LEU A 276 8.45 -6.33 -7.44
CA LEU A 276 9.60 -5.54 -7.91
C LEU A 276 9.16 -4.32 -8.73
N ALA A 277 8.18 -4.48 -9.60
CA ALA A 277 7.59 -3.37 -10.35
C ALA A 277 6.95 -2.34 -9.41
N SER A 278 6.32 -2.79 -8.30
CA SER A 278 5.76 -1.89 -7.28
C SER A 278 6.84 -1.07 -6.56
N VAL A 279 7.99 -1.69 -6.28
CA VAL A 279 9.16 -0.98 -5.73
C VAL A 279 9.66 0.06 -6.73
N ALA A 280 9.87 -0.31 -7.99
CA ALA A 280 10.33 0.61 -9.03
C ALA A 280 9.33 1.77 -9.24
N GLY A 281 8.03 1.47 -9.28
CA GLY A 281 6.96 2.44 -9.42
C GLY A 281 6.92 3.49 -8.31
N ALA A 282 7.24 3.10 -7.07
CA ALA A 282 7.28 4.03 -5.94
C ALA A 282 8.24 5.21 -6.15
N PHE A 283 9.28 5.04 -6.97
CA PHE A 283 10.25 6.08 -7.29
C PHE A 283 10.03 6.72 -8.67
N ALA A 284 9.59 5.95 -9.66
CA ALA A 284 9.52 6.39 -11.05
C ALA A 284 8.42 7.44 -11.31
N TRP A 285 7.29 7.38 -10.59
CA TRP A 285 6.13 8.21 -10.87
C TRP A 285 6.22 9.66 -10.39
N GLY A 286 7.09 9.98 -9.42
CA GLY A 286 7.20 11.33 -8.86
C GLY A 286 7.38 12.42 -9.91
N PRO A 287 8.41 12.36 -10.78
CA PRO A 287 8.65 13.35 -11.84
C PRO A 287 7.52 13.43 -12.88
N VAL A 288 6.89 12.30 -13.22
CA VAL A 288 5.80 12.23 -14.20
C VAL A 288 4.55 12.93 -13.65
N LEU A 289 4.15 12.61 -12.42
CA LEU A 289 2.97 13.19 -11.76
C LEU A 289 3.13 14.69 -11.50
N GLY A 290 4.36 15.17 -11.31
CA GLY A 290 4.65 16.60 -11.17
C GLY A 290 4.32 17.43 -12.42
N ARG A 291 4.35 16.80 -13.60
CA ARG A 291 4.06 17.46 -14.90
C ARG A 291 2.58 17.39 -15.30
N LEU A 292 1.83 16.45 -14.75
CA LEU A 292 0.44 16.21 -15.14
C LEU A 292 -0.53 17.04 -14.30
N ARG A 293 -1.44 17.73 -14.97
CA ARG A 293 -2.44 18.66 -14.37
C ARG A 293 -3.82 18.00 -14.27
N GLY A 294 -4.69 18.55 -13.41
CA GLY A 294 -6.08 18.12 -13.22
C GLY A 294 -6.20 16.64 -12.88
N GLY A 295 -7.08 15.96 -13.59
CA GLY A 295 -7.31 14.53 -13.47
C GLY A 295 -6.29 13.65 -14.19
N ARG A 296 -5.45 14.23 -15.07
CA ARG A 296 -4.58 13.48 -16.00
C ARG A 296 -3.58 12.56 -15.30
N GLY A 297 -3.02 12.98 -14.16
CA GLY A 297 -2.08 12.15 -13.40
C GLY A 297 -2.73 10.85 -12.90
N MET A 298 -3.93 10.95 -12.34
CA MET A 298 -4.68 9.76 -11.90
C MET A 298 -5.16 8.92 -13.09
N ALA A 299 -5.65 9.57 -14.16
CA ALA A 299 -6.11 8.86 -15.36
C ALA A 299 -4.98 8.08 -16.04
N ALA A 300 -3.79 8.65 -16.15
CA ALA A 300 -2.63 7.97 -16.74
C ALA A 300 -2.20 6.74 -15.92
N THR A 301 -2.15 6.85 -14.59
CA THR A 301 -1.82 5.70 -13.74
C THR A 301 -2.92 4.64 -13.79
N LEU A 302 -4.20 5.04 -13.80
CA LEU A 302 -5.34 4.13 -13.95
C LEU A 302 -5.35 3.41 -15.32
N ALA A 303 -4.99 4.11 -16.40
CA ALA A 303 -4.89 3.50 -17.73
C ALA A 303 -3.88 2.34 -17.73
N ILE A 304 -2.70 2.52 -17.11
CA ILE A 304 -1.68 1.47 -17.03
C ILE A 304 -2.15 0.32 -16.14
N VAL A 305 -2.79 0.61 -15.00
CA VAL A 305 -3.36 -0.43 -14.13
C VAL A 305 -4.45 -1.21 -14.85
N MET A 306 -5.34 -0.53 -15.58
CA MET A 306 -6.40 -1.14 -16.39
C MET A 306 -5.82 -2.03 -17.50
N ILE A 307 -4.85 -1.52 -18.26
CA ILE A 307 -4.17 -2.30 -19.32
C ILE A 307 -3.49 -3.52 -18.67
N GLY A 308 -2.77 -3.33 -17.56
CA GLY A 308 -2.16 -4.41 -16.81
C GLY A 308 -3.17 -5.48 -16.39
N ALA A 309 -4.36 -5.09 -15.94
CA ALA A 309 -5.42 -6.03 -15.59
C ALA A 309 -6.04 -6.74 -16.80
N ALA A 310 -6.09 -6.10 -17.97
CA ALA A 310 -6.68 -6.65 -19.19
C ALA A 310 -5.73 -7.62 -19.92
N VAL A 311 -4.43 -7.36 -19.91
CA VAL A 311 -3.43 -8.10 -20.69
C VAL A 311 -3.53 -9.62 -20.51
N PRO A 312 -3.60 -10.23 -19.31
CA PRO A 312 -3.63 -11.68 -19.17
C PRO A 312 -4.94 -12.29 -19.67
N LEU A 313 -6.01 -11.50 -19.80
CA LEU A 313 -7.31 -11.96 -20.30
C LEU A 313 -7.35 -11.99 -21.83
N ILE A 314 -6.50 -11.20 -22.49
CA ILE A 314 -6.41 -11.06 -23.95
C ILE A 314 -5.26 -11.92 -24.49
N TRP A 315 -4.08 -11.78 -23.88
CA TRP A 315 -2.87 -12.49 -24.28
C TRP A 315 -2.54 -13.60 -23.29
N LYS A 316 -3.16 -14.76 -23.51
CA LYS A 316 -3.09 -15.96 -22.69
C LYS A 316 -1.75 -16.68 -22.83
N SER A 317 -0.71 -16.12 -22.24
CA SER A 317 0.64 -16.68 -22.21
C SER A 317 1.40 -16.22 -20.97
N ALA A 318 2.51 -16.90 -20.67
CA ALA A 318 3.40 -16.47 -19.59
C ALA A 318 3.94 -15.05 -19.83
N ALA A 319 4.26 -14.68 -21.07
CA ALA A 319 4.71 -13.34 -21.41
C ALA A 319 3.61 -12.28 -21.14
N GLY A 320 2.36 -12.54 -21.52
CA GLY A 320 1.22 -11.68 -21.22
C GLY A 320 1.00 -11.51 -19.71
N ALA A 321 1.10 -12.60 -18.94
CA ALA A 321 1.00 -12.53 -17.49
C ALA A 321 2.13 -11.71 -16.86
N TYR A 322 3.37 -11.89 -17.28
CA TYR A 322 4.51 -11.12 -16.75
C TYR A 322 4.44 -9.63 -17.13
N LEU A 323 3.99 -9.31 -18.36
CA LEU A 323 3.71 -7.93 -18.74
C LEU A 323 2.62 -7.31 -17.88
N SER A 324 1.53 -8.07 -17.60
CA SER A 324 0.48 -7.66 -16.65
C SER A 324 1.05 -7.34 -15.27
N ALA A 325 1.91 -8.21 -14.73
CA ALA A 325 2.55 -8.01 -13.43
C ALA A 325 3.40 -6.72 -13.40
N MET A 326 4.14 -6.44 -14.47
CA MET A 326 4.95 -5.23 -14.60
C MET A 326 4.09 -3.96 -14.66
N LEU A 327 3.07 -3.95 -15.50
CA LEU A 327 2.21 -2.78 -15.69
C LEU A 327 1.38 -2.51 -14.45
N PHE A 328 0.67 -3.52 -13.95
CA PHE A 328 -0.17 -3.39 -12.78
C PHE A 328 0.67 -3.05 -11.54
N GLY A 329 1.71 -3.82 -11.26
CA GLY A 329 2.61 -3.59 -10.13
C GLY A 329 3.26 -2.21 -10.17
N GLY A 330 3.76 -1.79 -11.34
CA GLY A 330 4.44 -0.51 -11.52
C GLY A 330 3.55 0.73 -11.37
N ALA A 331 2.23 0.59 -11.45
CA ALA A 331 1.34 1.75 -11.48
C ALA A 331 0.30 1.81 -10.34
N PHE A 332 -0.10 0.67 -9.72
CA PHE A 332 -1.24 0.70 -8.79
C PHE A 332 -0.99 1.56 -7.53
N LEU A 333 0.24 1.56 -6.99
CA LEU A 333 0.61 2.45 -5.86
C LEU A 333 0.74 3.92 -6.30
N ALA A 334 1.05 4.16 -7.57
CA ALA A 334 1.16 5.52 -8.10
C ALA A 334 -0.19 6.24 -8.16
N VAL A 335 -1.31 5.51 -8.25
CA VAL A 335 -2.65 6.11 -8.15
C VAL A 335 -2.84 6.85 -6.83
N LEU A 336 -2.35 6.27 -5.71
CA LEU A 336 -2.40 6.91 -4.39
C LEU A 336 -1.60 8.23 -4.39
N ALA A 337 -0.41 8.22 -4.98
CA ALA A 337 0.43 9.39 -5.09
C ALA A 337 -0.22 10.47 -5.96
N ALA A 338 -0.84 10.10 -7.07
CA ALA A 338 -1.55 11.03 -7.98
C ALA A 338 -2.74 11.69 -7.27
N VAL A 339 -3.53 10.92 -6.52
CA VAL A 339 -4.69 11.42 -5.77
C VAL A 339 -4.25 12.37 -4.65
N THR A 340 -3.23 11.99 -3.88
CA THR A 340 -2.71 12.80 -2.77
C THR A 340 -2.09 14.11 -3.27
N SER A 341 -1.32 14.05 -4.37
CA SER A 341 -0.74 15.25 -5.00
C SER A 341 -1.82 16.21 -5.49
N PHE A 342 -2.88 15.70 -6.11
CA PHE A 342 -4.03 16.52 -6.53
C PHE A 342 -4.72 17.15 -5.32
N ALA A 343 -5.02 16.37 -4.27
CA ALA A 343 -5.69 16.87 -3.08
C ALA A 343 -4.92 18.04 -2.44
N ARG A 344 -3.60 17.95 -2.36
CA ARG A 344 -2.73 19.01 -1.83
C ARG A 344 -2.74 20.27 -2.69
N ARG A 345 -2.86 20.17 -4.01
CA ARG A 345 -2.99 21.33 -4.91
C ARG A 345 -4.38 21.93 -4.89
N ALA A 346 -5.41 21.09 -4.68
CA ALA A 346 -6.80 21.49 -4.74
C ALA A 346 -7.35 22.11 -3.44
N THR A 347 -6.60 22.03 -2.33
CA THR A 347 -7.12 22.43 -1.02
C THR A 347 -6.04 23.12 -0.18
N LYS A 348 -6.47 23.98 0.74
CA LYS A 348 -5.58 24.66 1.68
C LYS A 348 -5.03 23.68 2.73
N PRO A 349 -3.84 23.92 3.31
CA PRO A 349 -3.19 22.99 4.25
C PRO A 349 -4.05 22.52 5.42
N HIS A 350 -4.89 23.39 5.96
CA HIS A 350 -5.80 23.07 7.07
C HIS A 350 -6.91 22.08 6.68
N ALA A 351 -7.23 21.94 5.40
CA ALA A 351 -8.25 21.01 4.89
C ALA A 351 -7.67 19.63 4.50
N TRP A 352 -6.35 19.46 4.40
CA TRP A 352 -5.73 18.22 3.90
C TRP A 352 -6.17 16.98 4.66
N THR A 353 -6.23 17.04 5.99
CA THR A 353 -6.64 15.90 6.81
C THR A 353 -8.06 15.44 6.47
N ALA A 354 -9.00 16.38 6.32
CA ALA A 354 -10.39 16.07 6.00
C ALA A 354 -10.53 15.47 4.59
N VAL A 355 -9.83 16.05 3.60
CA VAL A 355 -9.86 15.55 2.21
C VAL A 355 -9.23 14.16 2.10
N ILE A 356 -8.08 13.94 2.74
CA ILE A 356 -7.43 12.63 2.74
C ILE A 356 -8.31 11.59 3.43
N ALA A 357 -8.98 11.95 4.54
CA ALA A 357 -9.94 11.07 5.19
C ALA A 357 -11.12 10.70 4.27
N ALA A 358 -11.71 11.68 3.57
CA ALA A 358 -12.79 11.44 2.63
C ALA A 358 -12.35 10.52 1.46
N LEU A 359 -11.16 10.75 0.91
CA LEU A 359 -10.57 9.90 -0.12
C LEU A 359 -10.32 8.48 0.40
N THR A 360 -9.81 8.34 1.63
CA THR A 360 -9.59 7.04 2.27
C THR A 360 -10.92 6.28 2.45
N VAL A 361 -11.98 6.98 2.85
CA VAL A 361 -13.31 6.36 2.97
C VAL A 361 -13.83 5.89 1.61
N ALA A 362 -13.78 6.74 0.59
CA ALA A 362 -14.22 6.38 -0.76
C ALA A 362 -13.46 5.15 -1.29
N PHE A 363 -12.14 5.15 -1.16
CA PHE A 363 -11.27 4.05 -1.56
C PHE A 363 -11.57 2.77 -0.78
N GLY A 364 -11.71 2.86 0.54
CA GLY A 364 -12.01 1.73 1.41
C GLY A 364 -13.37 1.09 1.12
N LEU A 365 -14.40 1.91 0.85
CA LEU A 365 -15.71 1.40 0.44
C LEU A 365 -15.62 0.63 -0.87
N GLY A 366 -14.89 1.15 -1.86
CA GLY A 366 -14.63 0.43 -3.11
C GLY A 366 -13.96 -0.92 -2.85
N GLN A 367 -12.94 -0.96 -2.00
CA GLN A 367 -12.25 -2.20 -1.66
C GLN A 367 -13.14 -3.23 -0.94
N CYS A 368 -14.13 -2.79 -0.17
CA CYS A 368 -15.08 -3.69 0.47
C CYS A 368 -16.04 -4.33 -0.54
N ILE A 369 -16.41 -3.60 -1.59
CA ILE A 369 -17.41 -4.05 -2.57
C ILE A 369 -16.77 -4.92 -3.67
N GLY A 370 -15.60 -4.53 -4.18
CA GLY A 370 -14.96 -5.11 -5.36
C GLY A 370 -14.80 -6.63 -5.32
N PRO A 371 -14.14 -7.21 -4.29
CA PRO A 371 -13.89 -8.65 -4.24
C PRO A 371 -15.13 -9.50 -4.18
N VAL A 372 -16.16 -9.09 -3.42
CA VAL A 372 -17.42 -9.84 -3.32
C VAL A 372 -18.18 -9.82 -4.66
N LEU A 373 -18.28 -8.64 -5.32
CA LEU A 373 -18.93 -8.54 -6.62
C LEU A 373 -18.22 -9.37 -7.69
N SER A 374 -16.88 -9.27 -7.75
CA SER A 374 -16.09 -10.05 -8.71
C SER A 374 -16.14 -11.55 -8.40
N GLY A 375 -16.15 -11.92 -7.12
CA GLY A 375 -16.30 -13.31 -6.68
C GLY A 375 -17.66 -13.88 -7.06
N ALA A 376 -18.74 -13.16 -6.76
CA ALA A 376 -20.09 -13.58 -7.14
C ALA A 376 -20.27 -13.75 -8.67
N LEU A 377 -19.64 -12.87 -9.44
CA LEU A 377 -19.65 -13.01 -10.91
C LEU A 377 -18.79 -14.20 -11.37
N ALA A 378 -17.70 -14.49 -10.66
CA ALA A 378 -16.83 -15.63 -10.94
C ALA A 378 -17.47 -16.98 -10.58
N ASP A 379 -18.47 -17.00 -9.72
CA ASP A 379 -19.28 -18.20 -9.43
C ASP A 379 -20.28 -18.53 -10.56
N GLY A 380 -20.48 -17.62 -11.52
CA GLY A 380 -21.32 -17.82 -12.69
C GLY A 380 -20.63 -18.65 -13.79
N PRO A 381 -21.32 -18.86 -14.92
CA PRO A 381 -20.88 -19.77 -16.00
C PRO A 381 -19.59 -19.34 -16.70
N SER A 382 -19.23 -18.06 -16.64
CA SER A 382 -18.01 -17.53 -17.27
C SER A 382 -16.77 -17.53 -16.35
N GLY A 383 -16.88 -18.08 -15.14
CA GLY A 383 -15.77 -18.29 -14.21
C GLY A 383 -15.03 -17.02 -13.77
N LEU A 384 -13.78 -17.19 -13.33
CA LEU A 384 -12.92 -16.10 -12.88
C LEU A 384 -12.70 -15.02 -13.93
N ARG A 385 -12.71 -15.38 -15.20
CA ARG A 385 -12.55 -14.45 -16.30
C ARG A 385 -13.60 -13.34 -16.30
N ALA A 386 -14.87 -13.65 -15.98
CA ALA A 386 -15.94 -12.66 -15.86
C ALA A 386 -15.68 -11.68 -14.72
N GLY A 387 -15.27 -12.17 -13.53
CA GLY A 387 -14.93 -11.33 -12.39
C GLY A 387 -13.74 -10.40 -12.67
N LEU A 388 -12.74 -10.88 -13.41
CA LEU A 388 -11.59 -10.07 -13.82
C LEU A 388 -11.95 -9.03 -14.90
N TRP A 389 -12.83 -9.36 -15.86
CA TRP A 389 -13.35 -8.36 -16.82
C TRP A 389 -14.20 -7.28 -16.14
N LEU A 390 -14.97 -7.63 -15.11
CA LEU A 390 -15.64 -6.63 -14.28
C LEU A 390 -14.62 -5.67 -13.64
N SER A 391 -13.50 -6.18 -13.10
CA SER A 391 -12.41 -5.36 -12.58
C SER A 391 -11.87 -4.38 -13.63
N VAL A 392 -11.59 -4.85 -14.85
CA VAL A 392 -11.15 -4.03 -15.98
C VAL A 392 -12.17 -2.94 -16.31
N GLY A 393 -13.44 -3.30 -16.39
CA GLY A 393 -14.54 -2.34 -16.65
C GLY A 393 -14.64 -1.25 -15.59
N ILE A 394 -14.57 -1.64 -14.31
CA ILE A 394 -14.56 -0.68 -13.19
C ILE A 394 -13.34 0.26 -13.28
N LEU A 395 -12.16 -0.26 -13.61
CA LEU A 395 -10.94 0.55 -13.78
C LEU A 395 -11.05 1.49 -14.99
N ALA A 396 -11.69 1.06 -16.08
CA ALA A 396 -11.95 1.91 -17.25
C ALA A 396 -12.88 3.08 -16.89
N VAL A 397 -13.95 2.82 -16.17
CA VAL A 397 -14.86 3.88 -15.69
C VAL A 397 -14.11 4.81 -14.72
N ALA A 398 -13.31 4.27 -13.81
CA ALA A 398 -12.47 5.07 -12.90
C ALA A 398 -11.52 6.00 -13.66
N MET A 399 -10.88 5.52 -14.72
CA MET A 399 -9.99 6.29 -15.59
C MET A 399 -10.75 7.44 -16.28
N ILE A 400 -11.90 7.15 -16.87
CA ILE A 400 -12.73 8.16 -17.55
C ILE A 400 -13.18 9.23 -16.56
N VAL A 401 -13.72 8.85 -15.41
CA VAL A 401 -14.15 9.79 -14.37
C VAL A 401 -12.98 10.63 -13.86
N ALA A 402 -11.79 10.03 -13.70
CA ALA A 402 -10.58 10.75 -13.29
C ALA A 402 -10.17 11.79 -14.34
N MET A 403 -10.24 11.45 -15.65
CA MET A 403 -9.90 12.36 -16.74
C MET A 403 -10.78 13.61 -16.75
N LEU A 404 -12.06 13.47 -16.38
CA LEU A 404 -13.03 14.56 -16.34
C LEU A 404 -12.82 15.53 -15.16
N GLN A 405 -11.87 15.27 -14.27
CA GLN A 405 -11.58 16.15 -13.14
C GLN A 405 -10.81 17.40 -13.60
N PRO A 406 -11.37 18.60 -13.45
CA PRO A 406 -10.69 19.85 -13.83
C PRO A 406 -9.51 20.16 -12.91
N GLU A 407 -8.57 20.98 -13.39
CA GLU A 407 -7.53 21.56 -12.54
C GLU A 407 -8.17 22.51 -11.52
N PRO A 408 -7.73 22.50 -10.27
CA PRO A 408 -8.16 23.49 -9.30
C PRO A 408 -7.75 24.89 -9.77
N ALA A 409 -8.62 25.89 -9.54
CA ALA A 409 -8.23 27.27 -9.73
C ALA A 409 -7.00 27.60 -8.86
N PRO A 410 -6.05 28.42 -9.33
CA PRO A 410 -4.96 28.89 -8.50
C PRO A 410 -5.52 29.41 -7.18
N ALA A 411 -4.93 28.95 -6.07
CA ALA A 411 -5.28 29.52 -4.77
C ALA A 411 -4.81 30.98 -4.77
N GLY A 412 -5.76 31.91 -4.88
CA GLY A 412 -5.52 33.32 -4.72
C GLY A 412 -5.05 33.66 -3.30
#